data_338ce640fbe429483228bfa7b90d38bc
#
_entry.id   338ce640fbe429483228bfa7b90d38bc
#
_cell.length_a   1.000
_cell.length_b   1.000
_cell.length_c   1.000
_cell.angle_alpha   90.00
_cell.angle_beta   90.00
_cell.angle_gamma   90.00
#
_symmetry.space_group_name_H-M   'P 1'
#
loop_
_entity.id
_entity.type
_entity.pdbx_description
1 polymer ?
#
loop_
_entity_poly.entity_id
_entity_poly.type
_entity_poly.pdbx_seq_one_letter_code
_entity_poly.pdbx_strand_id
1 'polypeptide(L)'
;MPVAVKPFKVGDVEVGAGELFLIAGPCLVESEAHALKMAHAIRAIAERMGVPYIFKSSYDKANRTSINSHRGLGIQEGLRILGRIRNDAGVAVLTDVHDPSQVPAAAEVADVLQIPAFLCRQTDLIVEAARSGRTVNIKKGQFLAPHDMKNAIEKVTSQGNERVILTERGSSFGYNTLVVDFRGLPTMRGFGYPVVYDVTHSLQRPGGLGSSTGGDSQFIEHMARAGVGCGVDGVFMEVHDNPAAALSDGPNSLPLARLEPLLEKLKTIHSLVRDEL
;
A
#
# COMPACT_ATOMS: atom_id res chain seq x y z
N MET A 1 -8.93 2.62 -26.33
CA MET A 1 -7.80 1.68 -26.23
C MET A 1 -7.23 1.81 -24.83
N PRO A 2 -6.87 0.73 -24.15
CA PRO A 2 -6.20 0.82 -22.86
C PRO A 2 -4.92 1.66 -22.99
N VAL A 3 -4.67 2.55 -22.04
CA VAL A 3 -3.43 3.32 -22.01
C VAL A 3 -2.34 2.40 -21.47
N ALA A 4 -1.28 2.20 -22.24
CA ALA A 4 -0.15 1.40 -21.80
C ALA A 4 0.52 2.07 -20.61
N VAL A 5 0.64 1.34 -19.52
CA VAL A 5 1.42 1.75 -18.35
C VAL A 5 2.90 1.57 -18.65
N LYS A 6 3.72 2.57 -18.33
CA LYS A 6 5.17 2.49 -18.48
C LYS A 6 5.75 1.67 -17.31
N PRO A 7 6.34 0.49 -17.56
CA PRO A 7 6.84 -0.34 -16.48
C PRO A 7 8.16 0.22 -15.91
N PHE A 8 8.40 -0.06 -14.63
CA PHE A 8 9.65 0.24 -13.94
C PHE A 8 9.93 -0.77 -12.83
N LYS A 9 11.18 -0.79 -12.33
CA LYS A 9 11.58 -1.73 -11.28
C LYS A 9 11.58 -1.08 -9.89
N VAL A 10 11.15 -1.88 -8.92
CA VAL A 10 11.27 -1.63 -7.47
C VAL A 10 12.00 -2.82 -6.87
N GLY A 11 13.29 -2.70 -6.60
CA GLY A 11 14.12 -3.89 -6.36
C GLY A 11 14.04 -4.85 -7.54
N ASP A 12 13.67 -6.11 -7.27
CA ASP A 12 13.47 -7.15 -8.30
C ASP A 12 12.03 -7.18 -8.84
N VAL A 13 11.12 -6.37 -8.29
CA VAL A 13 9.71 -6.34 -8.71
C VAL A 13 9.54 -5.43 -9.93
N GLU A 14 9.03 -5.98 -11.03
CA GLU A 14 8.54 -5.20 -12.17
C GLU A 14 7.11 -4.70 -11.89
N VAL A 15 6.95 -3.38 -11.85
CA VAL A 15 5.68 -2.71 -11.58
C VAL A 15 5.11 -2.20 -12.91
N GLY A 16 3.85 -2.54 -13.20
CA GLY A 16 3.17 -2.10 -14.42
C GLY A 16 3.53 -2.92 -15.68
N ALA A 17 4.16 -4.09 -15.53
CA ALA A 17 4.56 -4.97 -16.64
C ALA A 17 3.49 -6.01 -17.02
N GLY A 18 2.27 -5.87 -16.53
CA GLY A 18 1.17 -6.80 -16.82
C GLY A 18 1.08 -8.00 -15.87
N GLU A 19 1.97 -8.13 -14.90
CA GLU A 19 1.88 -9.12 -13.84
C GLU A 19 1.35 -8.49 -12.55
N LEU A 20 0.45 -9.19 -11.85
CA LEU A 20 -0.08 -8.76 -10.57
C LEU A 20 0.99 -8.82 -9.50
N PHE A 21 1.28 -7.71 -8.83
CA PHE A 21 2.20 -7.68 -7.69
C PHE A 21 1.49 -7.44 -6.36
N LEU A 22 2.12 -7.85 -5.28
CA LEU A 22 1.62 -7.75 -3.92
C LEU A 22 2.44 -6.72 -3.12
N ILE A 23 1.75 -5.78 -2.48
CA ILE A 23 2.29 -4.97 -1.39
C ILE A 23 1.64 -5.48 -0.09
N ALA A 24 2.41 -6.06 0.82
CA ALA A 24 1.85 -6.61 2.04
C ALA A 24 2.82 -6.58 3.23
N GLY A 25 2.26 -6.60 4.44
CA GLY A 25 2.97 -6.67 5.69
C GLY A 25 2.09 -6.24 6.86
N PRO A 26 2.59 -6.25 8.09
CA PRO A 26 1.86 -5.72 9.22
C PRO A 26 1.69 -4.20 9.10
N CYS A 27 0.57 -3.69 9.58
CA CYS A 27 0.23 -2.26 9.55
C CYS A 27 1.38 -1.39 10.08
N LEU A 28 2.02 -1.84 11.16
CA LEU A 28 3.04 -1.14 11.92
C LEU A 28 4.19 -2.09 12.25
N VAL A 29 5.41 -1.57 12.33
CA VAL A 29 6.55 -2.31 12.93
C VAL A 29 6.32 -2.41 14.44
N GLU A 30 5.87 -3.57 14.89
CA GLU A 30 5.56 -3.83 16.31
C GLU A 30 6.81 -4.22 17.10
N SER A 31 7.64 -5.07 16.50
CA SER A 31 8.96 -5.45 16.98
C SER A 31 9.79 -5.98 15.82
N GLU A 32 11.12 -6.00 15.98
CA GLU A 32 12.03 -6.54 14.98
C GLU A 32 11.75 -8.02 14.67
N ALA A 33 11.59 -8.83 15.72
CA ALA A 33 11.35 -10.26 15.57
C ALA A 33 10.03 -10.55 14.82
N HIS A 34 8.95 -9.83 15.16
CA HIS A 34 7.67 -9.97 14.47
C HIS A 34 7.76 -9.52 13.01
N ALA A 35 8.35 -8.36 12.75
CA ALA A 35 8.45 -7.81 11.41
C ALA A 35 9.28 -8.71 10.47
N LEU A 36 10.41 -9.25 10.93
CA LEU A 36 11.20 -10.23 10.18
C LEU A 36 10.44 -11.53 9.93
N LYS A 37 9.77 -12.08 10.96
CA LYS A 37 8.92 -13.27 10.82
C LYS A 37 7.87 -13.06 9.74
N MET A 38 7.18 -11.93 9.75
CA MET A 38 6.14 -11.62 8.78
C MET A 38 6.70 -11.44 7.37
N ALA A 39 7.84 -10.76 7.22
CA ALA A 39 8.50 -10.58 5.94
C ALA A 39 8.88 -11.91 5.29
N HIS A 40 9.52 -12.81 6.04
CA HIS A 40 9.88 -14.14 5.55
C HIS A 40 8.66 -15.01 5.23
N ALA A 41 7.63 -14.98 6.10
CA ALA A 41 6.42 -15.79 5.88
C ALA A 41 5.65 -15.34 4.62
N ILE A 42 5.45 -14.02 4.45
CA ILE A 42 4.77 -13.48 3.27
C ILE A 42 5.61 -13.71 2.02
N ARG A 43 6.92 -13.49 2.08
CA ARG A 43 7.84 -13.78 0.96
C ARG A 43 7.71 -15.23 0.51
N ALA A 44 7.79 -16.19 1.43
CA ALA A 44 7.69 -17.61 1.11
C ALA A 44 6.35 -17.97 0.43
N ILE A 45 5.24 -17.35 0.84
CA ILE A 45 3.94 -17.50 0.18
C ILE A 45 3.99 -16.89 -1.23
N ALA A 46 4.47 -15.66 -1.35
CA ALA A 46 4.55 -14.95 -2.63
C ALA A 46 5.42 -15.70 -3.65
N GLU A 47 6.56 -16.24 -3.22
CA GLU A 47 7.45 -17.08 -4.07
C GLU A 47 6.75 -18.36 -4.54
N ARG A 48 6.08 -19.10 -3.64
CA ARG A 48 5.32 -20.32 -4.04
C ARG A 48 4.23 -19.99 -5.03
N MET A 49 3.59 -18.85 -4.86
CA MET A 49 2.51 -18.39 -5.75
C MET A 49 3.04 -17.71 -7.02
N GLY A 50 4.35 -17.45 -7.14
CA GLY A 50 4.94 -16.70 -8.24
C GLY A 50 4.34 -15.30 -8.36
N VAL A 51 4.15 -14.60 -7.25
CA VAL A 51 3.64 -13.21 -7.18
C VAL A 51 4.78 -12.29 -6.75
N PRO A 52 5.17 -11.29 -7.56
CA PRO A 52 6.15 -10.30 -7.15
C PRO A 52 5.70 -9.58 -5.87
N TYR A 53 6.64 -9.35 -4.93
CA TYR A 53 6.30 -8.91 -3.59
C TYR A 53 7.13 -7.74 -3.09
N ILE A 54 6.47 -6.75 -2.50
CA ILE A 54 7.04 -5.61 -1.80
C ILE A 54 6.56 -5.66 -0.35
N PHE A 55 7.50 -5.73 0.60
CA PHE A 55 7.16 -5.67 2.03
C PHE A 55 6.73 -4.26 2.42
N LYS A 56 5.62 -4.14 3.15
CA LYS A 56 5.15 -2.86 3.68
C LYS A 56 4.98 -2.90 5.18
N SER A 57 5.54 -1.93 5.87
CA SER A 57 5.18 -1.61 7.25
C SER A 57 5.49 -0.14 7.55
N SER A 58 4.75 0.46 8.49
CA SER A 58 4.98 1.84 8.93
C SER A 58 5.88 1.87 10.17
N TYR A 59 6.78 2.83 10.25
CA TYR A 59 7.58 3.07 11.46
C TYR A 59 6.83 3.94 12.48
N ASP A 60 5.85 4.70 12.04
CA ASP A 60 4.97 5.55 12.86
C ASP A 60 3.56 5.62 12.26
N LYS A 61 2.58 5.77 13.10
CA LYS A 61 1.19 6.07 12.74
C LYS A 61 0.86 7.49 13.22
N ALA A 62 1.23 8.49 12.41
CA ALA A 62 1.12 9.90 12.76
C ALA A 62 -0.35 10.41 12.86
N ASN A 63 -1.32 9.70 12.28
CA ASN A 63 -2.72 10.10 12.16
C ASN A 63 -3.67 9.32 13.08
N ARG A 64 -3.23 8.93 14.27
CA ARG A 64 -4.08 8.19 15.23
C ARG A 64 -5.29 9.00 15.68
N THR A 65 -6.43 8.34 15.85
CA THR A 65 -7.67 8.93 16.37
C THR A 65 -7.51 9.41 17.83
N SER A 66 -6.85 8.60 18.67
CA SER A 66 -6.59 8.93 20.07
C SER A 66 -5.12 9.24 20.31
N ILE A 67 -4.84 10.23 21.14
CA ILE A 67 -3.47 10.56 21.60
C ILE A 67 -2.82 9.40 22.36
N ASN A 68 -3.62 8.53 22.97
CA ASN A 68 -3.17 7.37 23.72
C ASN A 68 -2.93 6.11 22.85
N SER A 69 -3.24 6.18 21.55
CA SER A 69 -3.03 5.04 20.65
C SER A 69 -1.53 4.81 20.40
N HIS A 70 -1.16 3.53 20.28
CA HIS A 70 0.20 3.15 19.96
C HIS A 70 0.62 3.71 18.59
N ARG A 71 1.72 4.44 18.54
CA ARG A 71 2.22 5.09 17.32
C ARG A 71 3.28 4.28 16.58
N GLY A 72 4.01 3.43 17.27
CA GLY A 72 5.11 2.66 16.71
C GLY A 72 6.43 2.91 17.46
N LEU A 73 7.53 2.42 16.87
CA LEU A 73 8.88 2.50 17.43
C LEU A 73 9.61 3.82 17.11
N GLY A 74 8.99 4.67 16.29
CA GLY A 74 9.59 5.91 15.82
C GLY A 74 10.53 5.70 14.62
N ILE A 75 10.96 6.82 14.03
CA ILE A 75 11.66 6.81 12.74
C ILE A 75 13.01 6.07 12.80
N GLN A 76 13.82 6.32 13.83
CA GLN A 76 15.18 5.75 13.89
C GLN A 76 15.14 4.22 13.98
N GLU A 77 14.44 3.70 14.99
CA GLU A 77 14.36 2.25 15.22
C GLU A 77 13.54 1.55 14.13
N GLY A 78 12.41 2.16 13.69
CA GLY A 78 11.60 1.60 12.64
C GLY A 78 12.35 1.49 11.30
N LEU A 79 13.09 2.52 10.89
CA LEU A 79 13.92 2.46 9.66
C LEU A 79 15.07 1.46 9.80
N ARG A 80 15.72 1.36 10.97
CA ARG A 80 16.73 0.33 11.22
C ARG A 80 16.18 -1.08 10.98
N ILE A 81 15.00 -1.36 11.51
CA ILE A 81 14.33 -2.65 11.34
C ILE A 81 13.95 -2.88 9.88
N LEU A 82 13.37 -1.88 9.19
CA LEU A 82 13.02 -1.99 7.78
C LEU A 82 14.25 -2.25 6.90
N GLY A 83 15.39 -1.60 7.19
CA GLY A 83 16.65 -1.86 6.52
C GLY A 83 17.15 -3.28 6.73
N ARG A 84 16.98 -3.82 7.95
CA ARG A 84 17.29 -5.21 8.24
C ARG A 84 16.39 -6.18 7.46
N ILE A 85 15.09 -5.92 7.39
CA ILE A 85 14.16 -6.72 6.58
C ILE A 85 14.58 -6.73 5.12
N ARG A 86 14.91 -5.56 4.56
CA ARG A 86 15.38 -5.46 3.16
C ARG A 86 16.58 -6.36 2.90
N ASN A 87 17.54 -6.39 3.82
CA ASN A 87 18.77 -7.17 3.67
C ASN A 87 18.56 -8.66 3.96
N ASP A 88 17.93 -8.99 5.09
CA ASP A 88 17.82 -10.38 5.57
C ASP A 88 16.74 -11.17 4.81
N ALA A 89 15.59 -10.53 4.55
CA ALA A 89 14.54 -11.15 3.76
C ALA A 89 14.74 -10.95 2.25
N GLY A 90 15.63 -10.09 1.79
CA GLY A 90 15.91 -9.85 0.37
C GLY A 90 14.69 -9.38 -0.41
N VAL A 91 13.88 -8.50 0.18
CA VAL A 91 12.65 -7.96 -0.41
C VAL A 91 12.71 -6.44 -0.54
N ALA A 92 12.09 -5.88 -1.55
CA ALA A 92 11.87 -4.45 -1.62
C ALA A 92 10.98 -3.99 -0.46
N VAL A 93 11.25 -2.79 0.07
CA VAL A 93 10.56 -2.24 1.24
C VAL A 93 9.82 -0.96 0.90
N LEU A 94 8.56 -0.88 1.34
CA LEU A 94 7.72 0.29 1.30
C LEU A 94 7.41 0.77 2.72
N THR A 95 7.58 2.07 2.98
CA THR A 95 7.12 2.72 4.20
C THR A 95 6.52 4.09 3.92
N ASP A 96 5.66 4.57 4.80
CA ASP A 96 5.04 5.88 4.68
C ASP A 96 5.89 6.97 5.35
N VAL A 97 5.88 8.17 4.73
CA VAL A 97 6.49 9.41 5.25
C VAL A 97 5.40 10.43 5.53
N HIS A 98 5.56 11.23 6.59
CA HIS A 98 4.51 12.14 7.07
C HIS A 98 4.94 13.61 7.04
N ASP A 99 6.24 13.87 6.91
CA ASP A 99 6.85 15.19 6.88
C ASP A 99 8.05 15.21 5.93
N PRO A 100 8.30 16.29 5.19
CA PRO A 100 9.45 16.39 4.28
C PRO A 100 10.79 16.07 4.96
N SER A 101 10.97 16.43 6.23
CA SER A 101 12.21 16.16 6.97
C SER A 101 12.50 14.67 7.20
N GLN A 102 11.49 13.81 7.09
CA GLN A 102 11.64 12.35 7.23
C GLN A 102 12.13 11.69 5.93
N VAL A 103 11.92 12.33 4.80
CA VAL A 103 12.19 11.75 3.47
C VAL A 103 13.64 11.34 3.28
N PRO A 104 14.66 12.14 3.61
CA PRO A 104 16.05 11.73 3.41
C PRO A 104 16.39 10.41 4.12
N ALA A 105 16.05 10.30 5.40
CA ALA A 105 16.33 9.09 6.18
C ALA A 105 15.53 7.87 5.67
N ALA A 106 14.26 8.06 5.34
CA ALA A 106 13.43 6.98 4.81
C ALA A 106 13.92 6.49 3.45
N ALA A 107 14.40 7.39 2.59
CA ALA A 107 14.90 7.08 1.24
C ALA A 107 16.21 6.27 1.25
N GLU A 108 17.02 6.32 2.31
CA GLU A 108 18.20 5.47 2.45
C GLU A 108 17.82 3.99 2.57
N VAL A 109 16.67 3.71 3.18
CA VAL A 109 16.22 2.38 3.53
C VAL A 109 15.14 1.85 2.59
N ALA A 110 14.10 2.64 2.33
CA ALA A 110 12.94 2.21 1.57
C ALA A 110 13.15 2.34 0.06
N ASP A 111 12.65 1.37 -0.69
CA ASP A 111 12.61 1.39 -2.16
C ASP A 111 11.40 2.17 -2.67
N VAL A 112 10.34 2.22 -1.87
CA VAL A 112 9.12 2.98 -2.14
C VAL A 112 8.77 3.86 -0.95
N LEU A 113 8.60 5.15 -1.20
CA LEU A 113 8.08 6.11 -0.24
C LEU A 113 6.57 6.28 -0.45
N GLN A 114 5.78 6.00 0.57
CA GLN A 114 4.34 6.14 0.50
C GLN A 114 3.89 7.49 1.06
N ILE A 115 3.08 8.19 0.28
CA ILE A 115 2.35 9.38 0.74
C ILE A 115 0.99 8.92 1.28
N PRO A 116 0.71 9.09 2.58
CA PRO A 116 -0.58 8.73 3.18
C PRO A 116 -1.75 9.47 2.54
N ALA A 117 -2.93 8.85 2.57
CA ALA A 117 -4.13 9.38 1.92
C ALA A 117 -4.51 10.79 2.37
N PHE A 118 -4.39 11.10 3.67
CA PHE A 118 -4.67 12.45 4.18
C PHE A 118 -3.68 13.51 3.68
N LEU A 119 -2.47 13.10 3.28
CA LEU A 119 -1.39 13.96 2.84
C LEU A 119 -1.22 13.99 1.31
N CYS A 120 -2.10 13.34 0.56
CA CYS A 120 -1.99 13.19 -0.90
C CYS A 120 -2.01 14.53 -1.68
N ARG A 121 -2.35 15.65 -1.04
CA ARG A 121 -2.30 17.00 -1.62
C ARG A 121 -1.14 17.85 -1.14
N GLN A 122 -0.36 17.40 -0.14
CA GLN A 122 0.75 18.15 0.44
C GLN A 122 1.90 18.26 -0.56
N THR A 123 2.03 19.46 -1.17
CA THR A 123 2.97 19.67 -2.28
C THR A 123 4.41 19.44 -1.83
N ASP A 124 4.84 20.02 -0.73
CA ASP A 124 6.23 19.94 -0.27
C ASP A 124 6.64 18.50 0.06
N LEU A 125 5.74 17.73 0.68
CA LEU A 125 6.00 16.31 0.98
C LEU A 125 6.15 15.47 -0.29
N ILE A 126 5.25 15.66 -1.26
CA ILE A 126 5.28 14.90 -2.52
C ILE A 126 6.53 15.26 -3.33
N VAL A 127 6.86 16.56 -3.42
CA VAL A 127 8.04 17.06 -4.14
C VAL A 127 9.32 16.54 -3.50
N GLU A 128 9.43 16.57 -2.17
CA GLU A 128 10.61 16.05 -1.48
C GLU A 128 10.76 14.53 -1.66
N ALA A 129 9.65 13.77 -1.55
CA ALA A 129 9.66 12.34 -1.86
C ALA A 129 10.10 12.06 -3.30
N ALA A 130 9.65 12.87 -4.26
CA ALA A 130 10.06 12.73 -5.66
C ALA A 130 11.56 13.02 -5.88
N ARG A 131 12.10 14.05 -5.22
CA ARG A 131 13.52 14.44 -5.29
C ARG A 131 14.46 13.37 -4.76
N SER A 132 14.00 12.54 -3.84
CA SER A 132 14.80 11.40 -3.33
C SER A 132 15.16 10.40 -4.42
N GLY A 133 14.51 10.45 -5.59
CA GLY A 133 14.68 9.51 -6.67
C GLY A 133 14.09 8.11 -6.38
N ARG A 134 13.42 7.89 -5.25
CA ARG A 134 12.72 6.63 -4.94
C ARG A 134 11.37 6.58 -5.67
N THR A 135 10.80 5.38 -5.77
CA THR A 135 9.42 5.23 -6.23
C THR A 135 8.48 5.90 -5.23
N VAL A 136 7.52 6.66 -5.73
CA VAL A 136 6.52 7.34 -4.89
C VAL A 136 5.17 6.64 -5.05
N ASN A 137 4.68 6.03 -3.98
CA ASN A 137 3.31 5.49 -3.92
C ASN A 137 2.38 6.53 -3.30
N ILE A 138 1.38 7.00 -4.03
CA ILE A 138 0.44 8.00 -3.53
C ILE A 138 -0.90 7.34 -3.26
N LYS A 139 -1.30 7.27 -1.99
CA LYS A 139 -2.65 6.84 -1.61
C LYS A 139 -3.66 7.94 -1.91
N LYS A 140 -4.67 7.63 -2.73
CA LYS A 140 -5.75 8.56 -3.01
C LYS A 140 -6.50 8.92 -1.72
N GLY A 141 -6.63 10.20 -1.43
CA GLY A 141 -7.42 10.68 -0.29
C GLY A 141 -8.88 10.27 -0.40
N GLN A 142 -9.49 9.99 0.75
CA GLN A 142 -10.92 9.63 0.83
C GLN A 142 -11.85 10.74 0.34
N PHE A 143 -11.34 11.96 0.29
CA PHE A 143 -12.02 13.19 -0.14
C PHE A 143 -11.70 13.57 -1.59
N LEU A 144 -10.82 12.83 -2.26
CA LEU A 144 -10.29 13.19 -3.58
C LEU A 144 -10.97 12.37 -4.69
N ALA A 145 -11.36 13.05 -5.77
CA ALA A 145 -11.83 12.36 -6.96
C ALA A 145 -10.66 11.63 -7.69
N PRO A 146 -10.92 10.48 -8.34
CA PRO A 146 -9.88 9.77 -9.10
C PRO A 146 -9.17 10.64 -10.14
N HIS A 147 -9.90 11.53 -10.83
CA HIS A 147 -9.34 12.45 -11.84
C HIS A 147 -8.32 13.44 -11.25
N ASP A 148 -8.48 13.85 -9.99
CA ASP A 148 -7.61 14.80 -9.33
C ASP A 148 -6.24 14.21 -8.99
N MET A 149 -6.09 12.88 -9.03
CA MET A 149 -4.79 12.22 -8.83
C MET A 149 -3.77 12.62 -9.90
N LYS A 150 -4.21 13.10 -11.06
CA LYS A 150 -3.32 13.67 -12.08
C LYS A 150 -2.45 14.80 -11.51
N ASN A 151 -3.02 15.67 -10.68
CA ASN A 151 -2.28 16.77 -10.06
C ASN A 151 -1.19 16.25 -9.08
N ALA A 152 -1.43 15.12 -8.41
CA ALA A 152 -0.42 14.52 -7.54
C ALA A 152 0.71 13.87 -8.36
N ILE A 153 0.39 13.23 -9.49
CA ILE A 153 1.37 12.73 -10.44
C ILE A 153 2.26 13.87 -10.95
N GLU A 154 1.66 14.98 -11.38
CA GLU A 154 2.39 16.15 -11.91
C GLU A 154 3.40 16.71 -10.92
N LYS A 155 3.11 16.68 -9.60
CA LYS A 155 4.07 17.08 -8.56
C LYS A 155 5.30 16.17 -8.53
N VAL A 156 5.13 14.87 -8.73
CA VAL A 156 6.26 13.92 -8.79
C VAL A 156 7.04 14.09 -10.07
N THR A 157 6.37 14.11 -11.21
CA THR A 157 7.01 14.17 -12.53
C THR A 157 7.69 15.52 -12.80
N SER A 158 7.20 16.60 -12.18
CA SER A 158 7.86 17.92 -12.24
C SER A 158 9.27 17.91 -11.65
N GLN A 159 9.62 16.89 -10.86
CA GLN A 159 10.98 16.70 -10.33
C GLN A 159 11.82 15.72 -11.18
N GLY A 160 11.34 15.32 -12.37
CA GLY A 160 12.02 14.35 -13.25
C GLY A 160 11.88 12.89 -12.78
N ASN A 161 11.00 12.61 -11.83
CA ASN A 161 10.77 11.25 -11.32
C ASN A 161 9.49 10.67 -11.93
N GLU A 162 9.63 9.66 -12.80
CA GLU A 162 8.51 8.98 -13.47
C GLU A 162 8.04 7.71 -12.73
N ARG A 163 8.64 7.36 -11.59
CA ARG A 163 8.32 6.14 -10.83
C ARG A 163 7.20 6.42 -9.82
N VAL A 164 5.97 6.42 -10.31
CA VAL A 164 4.76 6.71 -9.53
C VAL A 164 3.88 5.47 -9.48
N ILE A 165 3.35 5.16 -8.31
CA ILE A 165 2.27 4.19 -8.09
C ILE A 165 1.08 4.95 -7.50
N LEU A 166 -0.11 4.68 -8.01
CA LEU A 166 -1.35 5.22 -7.45
C LEU A 166 -2.08 4.15 -6.66
N THR A 167 -2.54 4.47 -5.46
CA THR A 167 -3.25 3.49 -4.63
C THR A 167 -4.66 3.98 -4.29
N GLU A 168 -5.68 3.24 -4.76
CA GLU A 168 -7.07 3.41 -4.34
C GLU A 168 -7.28 2.77 -2.96
N ARG A 169 -8.02 3.46 -2.06
CA ARG A 169 -8.29 2.97 -0.70
C ARG A 169 -9.68 3.32 -0.17
N GLY A 170 -10.59 3.67 -1.05
CA GLY A 170 -11.95 4.08 -0.72
C GLY A 170 -12.11 5.59 -0.57
N SER A 171 -13.34 6.03 -0.71
CA SER A 171 -13.80 7.40 -0.54
C SER A 171 -14.81 7.47 0.60
N SER A 172 -14.84 8.60 1.32
CA SER A 172 -15.81 8.83 2.39
C SER A 172 -17.24 8.85 1.82
N PHE A 173 -18.13 8.11 2.45
CA PHE A 173 -19.54 8.05 2.12
C PHE A 173 -20.37 8.26 3.39
N GLY A 174 -20.68 9.51 3.69
CA GLY A 174 -21.21 9.90 4.99
C GLY A 174 -20.16 9.81 6.10
N TYR A 175 -20.61 9.56 7.33
CA TYR A 175 -19.74 9.39 8.50
C TYR A 175 -19.33 7.92 8.69
N ASN A 176 -18.08 7.70 9.08
CA ASN A 176 -17.53 6.40 9.47
C ASN A 176 -17.68 5.26 8.43
N THR A 177 -17.97 5.59 7.17
CA THR A 177 -18.15 4.61 6.09
C THR A 177 -17.29 4.99 4.90
N LEU A 178 -16.66 3.99 4.29
CA LEU A 178 -15.93 4.10 3.04
C LEU A 178 -16.60 3.24 1.97
N VAL A 179 -16.57 3.73 0.74
CA VAL A 179 -16.97 2.98 -0.45
C VAL A 179 -15.87 3.06 -1.51
N VAL A 180 -15.78 2.04 -2.34
CA VAL A 180 -14.89 2.03 -3.50
C VAL A 180 -15.71 2.19 -4.76
N ASP A 181 -15.47 3.26 -5.50
CA ASP A 181 -15.93 3.36 -6.88
C ASP A 181 -14.89 2.69 -7.78
N PHE A 182 -15.16 1.47 -8.19
CA PHE A 182 -14.24 0.69 -9.03
C PHE A 182 -13.96 1.36 -10.39
N ARG A 183 -14.81 2.26 -10.88
CA ARG A 183 -14.52 3.07 -12.07
C ARG A 183 -13.29 3.96 -11.88
N GLY A 184 -12.95 4.28 -10.63
CA GLY A 184 -11.75 5.04 -10.27
C GLY A 184 -10.45 4.33 -10.65
N LEU A 185 -10.42 2.99 -10.64
CA LEU A 185 -9.24 2.20 -10.97
C LEU A 185 -8.80 2.40 -12.43
N PRO A 186 -9.63 2.10 -13.44
CA PRO A 186 -9.27 2.36 -14.84
C PRO A 186 -9.11 3.86 -15.14
N THR A 187 -9.84 4.75 -14.44
CA THR A 187 -9.66 6.21 -14.58
C THR A 187 -8.24 6.62 -14.22
N MET A 188 -7.73 6.17 -13.06
CA MET A 188 -6.37 6.50 -12.61
C MET A 188 -5.32 5.79 -13.46
N ARG A 189 -5.55 4.53 -13.86
CA ARG A 189 -4.65 3.79 -14.74
C ARG A 189 -4.51 4.45 -16.12
N GLY A 190 -5.59 5.10 -16.58
CA GLY A 190 -5.61 5.89 -17.80
C GLY A 190 -4.65 7.09 -17.84
N PHE A 191 -4.03 7.45 -16.73
CA PHE A 191 -2.94 8.44 -16.68
C PHE A 191 -1.57 7.84 -17.09
N GLY A 192 -1.49 6.52 -17.35
CA GLY A 192 -0.26 5.84 -17.78
C GLY A 192 0.64 5.38 -16.62
N TYR A 193 0.11 5.31 -15.41
CA TYR A 193 0.83 4.85 -14.21
C TYR A 193 0.16 3.64 -13.58
N PRO A 194 0.93 2.73 -12.96
CA PRO A 194 0.37 1.55 -12.30
C PRO A 194 -0.55 1.93 -11.15
N VAL A 195 -1.65 1.19 -11.05
CA VAL A 195 -2.66 1.35 -10.02
C VAL A 195 -2.70 0.14 -9.10
N VAL A 196 -2.65 0.39 -7.81
CA VAL A 196 -2.78 -0.59 -6.74
C VAL A 196 -4.12 -0.40 -6.04
N TYR A 197 -4.79 -1.49 -5.74
CA TYR A 197 -5.97 -1.47 -4.89
C TYR A 197 -5.62 -1.88 -3.46
N ASP A 198 -5.82 -0.96 -2.52
CA ASP A 198 -5.69 -1.22 -1.09
C ASP A 198 -7.00 -1.79 -0.54
N VAL A 199 -7.03 -3.10 -0.46
CA VAL A 199 -8.20 -3.87 -0.06
C VAL A 199 -8.54 -3.63 1.41
N THR A 200 -7.53 -3.70 2.27
CA THR A 200 -7.73 -3.67 3.72
C THR A 200 -8.17 -2.30 4.24
N HIS A 201 -7.52 -1.23 3.76
CA HIS A 201 -7.91 0.12 4.17
C HIS A 201 -9.23 0.59 3.55
N SER A 202 -9.67 0.04 2.43
CA SER A 202 -10.97 0.38 1.86
C SER A 202 -12.16 -0.14 2.69
N LEU A 203 -11.89 -1.09 3.60
CA LEU A 203 -12.87 -1.70 4.50
C LEU A 203 -12.81 -1.12 5.92
N GLN A 204 -12.01 -0.08 6.15
CA GLN A 204 -12.00 0.61 7.44
C GLN A 204 -13.32 1.30 7.72
N ARG A 205 -13.66 1.35 9.01
CA ARG A 205 -14.69 2.23 9.57
C ARG A 205 -14.00 3.31 10.42
N PRO A 206 -13.63 4.44 9.82
CA PRO A 206 -12.89 5.49 10.52
C PRO A 206 -13.62 5.95 11.78
N GLY A 207 -12.97 5.88 12.96
CA GLY A 207 -13.59 6.26 14.23
C GLY A 207 -14.74 5.34 14.70
N GLY A 208 -14.99 4.22 14.04
CA GLY A 208 -16.16 3.35 14.30
C GLY A 208 -16.18 2.68 15.68
N LEU A 209 -15.04 2.64 16.38
CA LEU A 209 -14.91 2.13 17.76
C LEU A 209 -14.58 3.27 18.75
N GLY A 210 -14.90 4.53 18.42
CA GLY A 210 -14.62 5.69 19.26
C GLY A 210 -13.15 6.08 19.29
N SER A 211 -12.31 5.37 20.04
CA SER A 211 -10.87 5.63 20.16
C SER A 211 -10.00 4.93 19.11
N SER A 212 -10.58 4.04 18.31
CA SER A 212 -9.88 3.28 17.28
C SER A 212 -10.72 3.11 16.01
N THR A 213 -10.06 2.74 14.92
CA THR A 213 -10.70 2.41 13.65
C THR A 213 -11.27 0.99 13.72
N GLY A 214 -12.56 0.85 13.40
CA GLY A 214 -13.19 -0.45 13.15
C GLY A 214 -12.94 -0.94 11.72
N GLY A 215 -13.42 -2.14 11.40
CA GLY A 215 -13.29 -2.67 10.04
C GLY A 215 -14.16 -3.88 9.75
N ASP A 216 -14.32 -4.12 8.47
CA ASP A 216 -15.17 -5.15 7.90
C ASP A 216 -14.34 -6.23 7.20
N SER A 217 -13.36 -6.82 7.91
CA SER A 217 -12.43 -7.83 7.36
C SER A 217 -13.08 -9.05 6.72
N GLN A 218 -14.35 -9.35 7.06
CA GLN A 218 -15.13 -10.42 6.42
C GLN A 218 -15.30 -10.19 4.90
N PHE A 219 -15.17 -8.96 4.42
CA PHE A 219 -15.30 -8.63 2.99
C PHE A 219 -13.98 -8.56 2.24
N ILE A 220 -12.82 -8.74 2.87
CA ILE A 220 -11.49 -8.64 2.24
C ILE A 220 -11.42 -9.47 0.95
N GLU A 221 -11.81 -10.75 0.98
CA GLU A 221 -11.74 -11.62 -0.21
C GLU A 221 -12.70 -11.17 -1.32
N HIS A 222 -13.88 -10.65 -0.96
CA HIS A 222 -14.85 -10.16 -1.94
C HIS A 222 -14.31 -8.91 -2.66
N MET A 223 -13.79 -7.97 -1.89
CA MET A 223 -13.26 -6.72 -2.43
C MET A 223 -11.97 -6.93 -3.21
N ALA A 224 -11.07 -7.81 -2.73
CA ALA A 224 -9.85 -8.15 -3.46
C ALA A 224 -10.16 -8.72 -4.86
N ARG A 225 -11.10 -9.67 -4.94
CA ARG A 225 -11.53 -10.25 -6.22
C ARG A 225 -12.16 -9.21 -7.14
N ALA A 226 -13.01 -8.33 -6.62
CA ALA A 226 -13.64 -7.28 -7.39
C ALA A 226 -12.60 -6.30 -7.95
N GLY A 227 -11.62 -5.87 -7.12
CA GLY A 227 -10.55 -4.97 -7.54
C GLY A 227 -9.68 -5.57 -8.63
N VAL A 228 -9.24 -6.83 -8.46
CA VAL A 228 -8.45 -7.53 -9.48
C VAL A 228 -9.27 -7.76 -10.75
N GLY A 229 -10.54 -8.13 -10.63
CA GLY A 229 -11.44 -8.28 -11.78
C GLY A 229 -11.73 -6.99 -12.53
N CYS A 230 -11.56 -5.84 -11.88
CA CYS A 230 -11.66 -4.53 -12.52
C CYS A 230 -10.38 -4.10 -13.27
N GLY A 231 -9.30 -4.84 -13.08
CA GLY A 231 -8.00 -4.58 -13.70
C GLY A 231 -7.14 -3.60 -12.90
N VAL A 232 -6.27 -4.15 -12.04
CA VAL A 232 -5.25 -3.41 -11.30
C VAL A 232 -3.89 -4.05 -11.53
N ASP A 233 -2.84 -3.25 -11.42
CA ASP A 233 -1.46 -3.73 -11.55
C ASP A 233 -0.98 -4.42 -10.26
N GLY A 234 -1.54 -4.06 -9.10
CA GLY A 234 -1.19 -4.66 -7.83
C GLY A 234 -2.28 -4.58 -6.77
N VAL A 235 -2.11 -5.37 -5.72
CA VAL A 235 -2.97 -5.33 -4.53
C VAL A 235 -2.15 -4.98 -3.29
N PHE A 236 -2.74 -4.19 -2.41
CA PHE A 236 -2.18 -3.85 -1.11
C PHE A 236 -3.04 -4.50 -0.02
N MET A 237 -2.40 -5.21 0.91
CA MET A 237 -3.07 -5.84 2.04
C MET A 237 -2.25 -5.75 3.32
N GLU A 238 -2.85 -5.29 4.40
CA GLU A 238 -2.29 -5.50 5.73
C GLU A 238 -2.49 -6.94 6.13
N VAL A 239 -1.39 -7.62 6.47
CA VAL A 239 -1.36 -9.04 6.80
C VAL A 239 -0.72 -9.22 8.16
N HIS A 240 -1.36 -10.00 9.02
CA HIS A 240 -0.87 -10.26 10.37
C HIS A 240 -1.05 -11.74 10.75
N ASP A 241 -0.11 -12.32 11.48
CA ASP A 241 -0.20 -13.71 11.94
C ASP A 241 -1.28 -13.91 13.03
N ASN A 242 -1.56 -12.87 13.82
CA ASN A 242 -2.63 -12.83 14.82
C ASN A 242 -3.31 -11.45 14.85
N PRO A 243 -4.25 -11.14 13.93
CA PRO A 243 -4.92 -9.84 13.87
C PRO A 243 -5.53 -9.35 15.16
N ALA A 244 -5.99 -10.27 16.04
CA ALA A 244 -6.57 -9.90 17.32
C ALA A 244 -5.57 -9.29 18.31
N ALA A 245 -4.27 -9.58 18.14
CA ALA A 245 -3.20 -9.04 18.95
C ALA A 245 -2.46 -7.86 18.30
N ALA A 246 -2.83 -7.47 17.06
CA ALA A 246 -2.18 -6.40 16.33
C ALA A 246 -2.29 -5.05 17.06
N LEU A 247 -1.17 -4.32 17.14
CA LEU A 247 -1.13 -2.99 17.78
C LEU A 247 -1.77 -1.90 16.92
N SER A 248 -2.05 -2.20 15.64
CA SER A 248 -2.68 -1.29 14.68
C SER A 248 -3.52 -2.06 13.68
N ASP A 249 -4.70 -1.53 13.36
CA ASP A 249 -5.63 -1.98 12.30
C ASP A 249 -5.94 -3.50 12.28
N GLY A 250 -5.87 -4.16 13.46
CA GLY A 250 -6.21 -5.57 13.61
C GLY A 250 -7.56 -5.94 12.99
N PRO A 251 -8.67 -5.18 13.24
CA PRO A 251 -9.98 -5.45 12.64
C PRO A 251 -10.02 -5.46 11.11
N ASN A 252 -9.00 -4.87 10.46
CA ASN A 252 -8.90 -4.81 9.00
C ASN A 252 -7.79 -5.69 8.43
N SER A 253 -6.96 -6.31 9.26
CA SER A 253 -5.84 -7.12 8.78
C SER A 253 -6.32 -8.49 8.29
N LEU A 254 -5.74 -8.93 7.17
CA LEU A 254 -5.91 -10.29 6.67
C LEU A 254 -5.08 -11.25 7.53
N PRO A 255 -5.67 -12.34 8.09
CA PRO A 255 -4.87 -13.38 8.73
C PRO A 255 -3.88 -14.02 7.74
N LEU A 256 -2.61 -14.17 8.15
CA LEU A 256 -1.54 -14.72 7.30
C LEU A 256 -1.94 -16.05 6.64
N ALA A 257 -2.62 -16.94 7.37
CA ALA A 257 -3.08 -18.22 6.85
C ALA A 257 -4.09 -18.11 5.69
N ARG A 258 -4.71 -16.94 5.51
CA ARG A 258 -5.67 -16.68 4.43
C ARG A 258 -5.01 -16.08 3.18
N LEU A 259 -3.73 -15.67 3.25
CA LEU A 259 -3.06 -14.99 2.15
C LEU A 259 -2.86 -15.90 0.93
N GLU A 260 -2.31 -17.09 1.13
CA GLU A 260 -1.99 -18.03 0.03
C GLU A 260 -3.24 -18.43 -0.79
N PRO A 261 -4.33 -18.93 -0.15
CA PRO A 261 -5.54 -19.28 -0.90
C PRO A 261 -6.25 -18.07 -1.53
N LEU A 262 -6.03 -16.86 -1.00
CA LEU A 262 -6.53 -15.65 -1.65
C LEU A 262 -5.71 -15.32 -2.89
N LEU A 263 -4.39 -15.32 -2.81
CA LEU A 263 -3.50 -15.03 -3.96
C LEU A 263 -3.74 -15.99 -5.13
N GLU A 264 -3.99 -17.27 -4.87
CA GLU A 264 -4.34 -18.26 -5.90
C GLU A 264 -5.58 -17.80 -6.71
N LYS A 265 -6.64 -17.39 -6.00
CA LYS A 265 -7.86 -16.86 -6.64
C LYS A 265 -7.60 -15.58 -7.42
N LEU A 266 -6.81 -14.66 -6.84
CA LEU A 266 -6.52 -13.39 -7.48
C LEU A 266 -5.69 -13.56 -8.75
N LYS A 267 -4.71 -14.46 -8.77
CA LYS A 267 -3.95 -14.81 -9.99
C LYS A 267 -4.85 -15.36 -11.09
N THR A 268 -5.77 -16.26 -10.74
CA THR A 268 -6.72 -16.81 -11.71
C THR A 268 -7.60 -15.71 -12.32
N ILE A 269 -8.13 -14.80 -11.49
CA ILE A 269 -8.92 -13.67 -11.97
C ILE A 269 -8.07 -12.74 -12.84
N HIS A 270 -6.85 -12.40 -12.39
CA HIS A 270 -5.95 -11.53 -13.11
C HIS A 270 -5.60 -12.09 -14.50
N SER A 271 -5.37 -13.40 -14.62
CA SER A 271 -5.08 -14.03 -15.92
C SER A 271 -6.22 -13.91 -16.95
N LEU A 272 -7.45 -13.68 -16.50
CA LEU A 272 -8.62 -13.48 -17.37
C LEU A 272 -8.74 -12.03 -17.88
N VAL A 273 -8.20 -11.07 -17.13
CA VAL A 273 -8.39 -9.63 -17.43
C VAL A 273 -7.11 -8.92 -17.86
N ARG A 274 -5.94 -9.54 -17.69
CA ARG A 274 -4.64 -8.88 -17.93
C ARG A 274 -4.44 -8.39 -19.36
N ASP A 275 -4.99 -9.10 -20.34
CA ASP A 275 -4.85 -8.73 -21.75
C ASP A 275 -5.72 -7.51 -22.11
N GLU A 276 -6.58 -7.06 -21.20
CA GLU A 276 -7.38 -5.85 -21.29
C GLU A 276 -6.70 -4.65 -20.63
N LEU A 277 -5.60 -4.87 -19.90
CA LEU A 277 -4.80 -3.88 -19.20
C LEU A 277 -3.74 -3.26 -20.15
#